data_be1e1fba74519e0332657746e462ec65
#
_entry.id   be1e1fba74519e0332657746e462ec65
#
_cell.length_a   1.000
_cell.length_b   1.000
_cell.length_c   1.000
_cell.angle_alpha   90.00
_cell.angle_beta   90.00
_cell.angle_gamma   90.00
#
_symmetry.space_group_name_H-M   'P 1'
#
loop_
_entity.id
_entity.type
_entity.pdbx_description
1 polymer ?
#
loop_
_entity_poly.entity_id
_entity_poly.type
_entity_poly.pdbx_seq_one_letter_code
_entity_poly.pdbx_strand_id
1 'polypeptide(L)' 'MEVGVKVMAEDVITEEVRNIANSYVIYVALDANRKPTPVPPLVPADNEEKAIIERASVRRKRRQKIDEEVKQTKEIKD' A
#
# COMPACT_ATOMS: atom_id res chain seq x y z
N MET A 1 7.30 -1.22 -0.88
CA MET A 1 6.42 -2.33 -0.44
C MET A 1 5.21 -1.77 0.28
N GLU A 2 4.06 -2.26 -0.05
CA GLU A 2 2.81 -1.89 0.61
C GLU A 2 2.34 -3.03 1.50
N VAL A 3 1.97 -2.73 2.73
CA VAL A 3 1.41 -3.69 3.68
C VAL A 3 -0.03 -3.30 4.00
N GLY A 4 -0.98 -4.18 3.69
CA GLY A 4 -2.38 -3.99 4.03
C GLY A 4 -2.65 -4.37 5.48
N VAL A 5 -3.36 -3.53 6.20
CA VAL A 5 -3.79 -3.79 7.57
C VAL A 5 -5.31 -3.79 7.62
N LYS A 6 -5.89 -4.87 8.11
CA LYS A 6 -7.33 -5.02 8.26
C LYS A 6 -7.69 -4.99 9.73
N VAL A 7 -8.51 -4.03 10.12
CA VAL A 7 -8.94 -3.87 11.50
C VAL A 7 -10.36 -4.42 11.65
N MET A 8 -10.53 -5.37 12.54
CA MET A 8 -11.80 -6.02 12.79
C MET A 8 -12.18 -5.88 14.26
N ALA A 9 -13.46 -5.70 14.53
CA ALA A 9 -14.00 -5.72 15.88
C ALA A 9 -14.91 -6.92 16.06
N GLU A 10 -14.81 -7.57 17.20
CA GLU A 10 -15.66 -8.69 17.58
C GLU A 10 -16.52 -8.33 18.80
N ASP A 11 -17.83 -8.60 18.70
CA ASP A 11 -18.72 -8.48 19.85
C ASP A 11 -18.61 -9.76 20.67
N VAL A 12 -18.15 -9.66 21.91
CA VAL A 12 -17.92 -10.82 22.79
C VAL A 12 -19.22 -11.51 23.22
N ILE A 13 -20.36 -10.86 23.09
CA ILE A 13 -21.67 -11.44 23.48
C ILE A 13 -22.32 -12.14 22.30
N THR A 14 -22.37 -11.49 21.14
CA THR A 14 -23.03 -12.03 19.94
C THR A 14 -22.10 -12.81 19.03
N GLU A 15 -20.79 -12.75 19.26
CA GLU A 15 -19.73 -13.31 18.41
C GLU A 15 -19.72 -12.73 16.98
N GLU A 16 -20.41 -11.61 16.76
CA GLU A 16 -20.43 -10.94 15.46
C GLU A 16 -19.12 -10.24 15.21
N VAL A 17 -18.52 -10.46 14.02
CA VAL A 17 -17.25 -9.84 13.60
C VAL A 17 -17.56 -8.80 12.54
N ARG A 18 -17.06 -7.59 12.73
CA ARG A 18 -17.21 -6.49 11.76
C ARG A 18 -15.86 -5.99 11.30
N ASN A 19 -15.75 -5.72 10.01
CA ASN A 19 -14.61 -5.02 9.46
C ASN A 19 -14.78 -3.51 9.72
N ILE A 20 -13.91 -2.93 10.55
CA ILE A 20 -13.98 -1.51 10.93
C ILE A 20 -13.23 -0.64 9.94
N ALA A 21 -12.03 -1.06 9.55
CA ALA A 21 -11.17 -0.25 8.71
C ALA A 21 -10.18 -1.10 7.93
N ASN A 22 -9.77 -0.58 6.78
CA ASN A 22 -8.64 -1.09 6.01
C ASN A 22 -7.63 0.03 5.89
N SER A 23 -6.36 -0.26 6.14
CA SER A 23 -5.28 0.69 6.04
C SER A 23 -4.14 0.10 5.22
N TYR A 24 -3.36 0.97 4.59
CA TYR A 24 -2.19 0.56 3.81
C TYR A 24 -0.98 1.35 4.27
N VAL A 25 0.09 0.64 4.61
CA VAL A 25 1.34 1.24 5.07
C VAL A 25 2.40 1.00 4.01
N ILE A 26 3.10 2.05 3.64
CA ILE A 26 4.13 1.98 2.61
C ILE A 26 5.50 1.91 3.26
N TYR A 27 6.27 0.89 2.91
CA TYR A 27 7.64 0.71 3.35
C TYR A 27 8.58 0.77 2.16
N VAL A 28 9.72 1.40 2.35
CA VAL A 28 10.78 1.45 1.35
C VAL A 28 12.00 0.74 1.92
N ALA A 29 12.51 -0.26 1.20
CA ALA A 29 13.73 -0.94 1.58
C ALA A 29 14.92 -0.06 1.25
N LEU A 30 15.84 0.10 2.20
CA LEU A 30 17.04 0.89 2.04
C LEU A 30 18.28 -0.01 2.08
N ASP A 31 19.27 0.32 1.25
CA ASP A 31 20.58 -0.34 1.29
C ASP A 31 21.47 0.22 2.41
N ALA A 32 22.73 -0.23 2.47
CA ALA A 32 23.67 0.22 3.48
C ALA A 32 23.97 1.73 3.42
N ASN A 33 23.74 2.35 2.25
CA ASN A 33 23.92 3.78 2.01
C ASN A 33 22.64 4.59 2.19
N ARG A 34 21.57 3.98 2.73
CA ARG A 34 20.25 4.57 2.93
C ARG A 34 19.56 5.00 1.63
N LYS A 35 19.89 4.34 0.53
CA LYS A 35 19.22 4.55 -0.75
C LYS A 35 18.18 3.48 -0.99
N PRO A 36 17.05 3.81 -1.67
CA PRO A 36 16.06 2.80 -2.02
C PRO A 36 16.68 1.63 -2.78
N THR A 37 16.33 0.41 -2.40
CA THR A 37 16.82 -0.81 -3.03
C THR A 37 15.65 -1.69 -3.45
N PRO A 38 15.75 -2.43 -4.57
CA PRO A 38 14.70 -3.35 -4.98
C PRO A 38 14.46 -4.44 -3.94
N VAL A 39 13.20 -4.82 -3.77
CA VAL A 39 12.80 -5.97 -2.97
C VAL A 39 12.41 -7.13 -3.88
N PRO A 40 12.48 -8.39 -3.41
CA PRO A 40 12.00 -9.51 -4.21
C PRO A 40 10.54 -9.34 -4.61
N PRO A 41 10.16 -9.72 -5.85
CA PRO A 41 8.78 -9.62 -6.29
C PRO A 41 7.89 -10.60 -5.52
N LEU A 42 6.63 -10.21 -5.35
CA LEU A 42 5.62 -11.09 -4.77
C LEU A 42 5.15 -12.10 -5.81
N VAL A 43 5.04 -13.35 -5.41
CA VAL A 43 4.49 -14.41 -6.26
C VAL A 43 3.13 -14.80 -5.70
N PRO A 44 2.03 -14.54 -6.44
CA PRO A 44 0.70 -14.92 -5.96
C PRO A 44 0.52 -16.44 -5.95
N ALA A 45 -0.06 -16.97 -4.86
CA ALA A 45 -0.35 -18.38 -4.74
C ALA A 45 -1.66 -18.78 -5.44
N ASP A 46 -2.59 -17.84 -5.59
CA ASP A 46 -3.89 -18.06 -6.19
C ASP A 46 -4.43 -16.80 -6.89
N ASN A 47 -5.63 -16.90 -7.46
CA ASN A 47 -6.25 -15.79 -8.17
C ASN A 47 -6.68 -14.65 -7.24
N GLU A 48 -7.03 -14.94 -5.99
CA GLU A 48 -7.39 -13.94 -5.00
C GLU A 48 -6.17 -13.06 -4.66
N GLU A 49 -5.02 -13.68 -4.42
CA GLU A 49 -3.78 -12.93 -4.16
C GLU A 49 -3.35 -12.13 -5.38
N LYS A 50 -3.52 -12.68 -6.58
CA LYS A 50 -3.24 -11.95 -7.82
C LYS A 50 -4.09 -10.69 -7.94
N ALA A 51 -5.37 -10.76 -7.62
CA ALA A 51 -6.26 -9.61 -7.63
C ALA A 51 -5.85 -8.55 -6.60
N ILE A 52 -5.39 -8.97 -5.42
CA ILE A 52 -4.89 -8.07 -4.38
C ILE A 52 -3.64 -7.32 -4.88
N ILE A 53 -2.72 -8.02 -5.52
CA ILE A 53 -1.49 -7.42 -6.07
C ILE A 53 -1.82 -6.43 -7.19
N GLU A 54 -2.77 -6.74 -8.06
CA GLU A 54 -3.21 -5.83 -9.13
C GLU A 54 -3.81 -4.55 -8.57
N ARG A 55 -4.64 -4.63 -7.53
CA ARG A 55 -5.20 -3.45 -6.86
C ARG A 55 -4.11 -2.59 -6.20
N ALA A 56 -3.11 -3.22 -5.60
CA ALA A 56 -1.97 -2.52 -5.04
C ALA A 56 -1.17 -1.77 -6.11
N SER A 57 -1.00 -2.37 -7.29
CA SER A 57 -0.34 -1.73 -8.44
C SER A 57 -1.07 -0.48 -8.90
N VAL A 58 -2.41 -0.51 -8.94
CA VAL A 58 -3.23 0.66 -9.29
C VAL A 58 -3.03 1.79 -8.27
N ARG A 59 -3.04 1.47 -6.98
CA ARG A 59 -2.79 2.48 -5.93
C ARG A 59 -1.41 3.12 -6.05
N ARG A 60 -0.39 2.31 -6.36
CA ARG A 60 0.99 2.80 -6.56
C ARG A 60 1.07 3.79 -7.71
N LYS A 61 0.43 3.50 -8.84
CA LYS A 61 0.39 4.40 -9.98
C LYS A 61 -0.29 5.73 -9.64
N ARG A 62 -1.37 5.69 -8.87
CA ARG A 62 -2.05 6.91 -8.41
C ARG A 62 -1.15 7.75 -7.51
N ARG A 63 -0.42 7.14 -6.57
CA ARG A 63 0.50 7.86 -5.70
C ARG A 63 1.62 8.53 -6.51
N GLN A 64 2.20 7.82 -7.46
CA GLN A 64 3.25 8.37 -8.33
C GLN A 64 2.75 9.57 -9.12
N LYS A 65 1.55 9.50 -9.65
CA LYS A 65 0.93 10.60 -10.39
C LYS A 65 0.69 11.82 -9.50
N ILE A 66 0.20 11.63 -8.30
CA ILE A 66 -0.01 12.70 -7.32
C ILE A 66 1.32 13.36 -6.96
N ASP A 67 2.36 12.58 -6.70
CA ASP A 67 3.69 13.09 -6.39
C ASP A 67 4.25 13.95 -7.52
N GLU A 68 4.09 13.54 -8.76
CA GLU A 68 4.48 14.32 -9.93
C GLU A 68 3.72 15.64 -10.03
N GLU A 69 2.42 15.63 -9.81
CA GLU A 69 1.58 16.84 -9.82
C GLU A 69 1.99 17.81 -8.71
N VAL A 70 2.29 17.30 -7.52
CA VAL A 70 2.77 18.12 -6.40
C VAL A 70 4.13 18.75 -6.71
N LYS A 71 5.05 18.02 -7.32
CA LYS A 71 6.36 18.54 -7.75
C LYS A 71 6.21 19.65 -8.78
N GLN A 72 5.35 19.47 -9.78
CA GLN A 72 5.06 20.50 -10.79
C GLN A 72 4.48 21.76 -10.15
N THR A 73 3.57 21.61 -9.19
CA THR A 73 2.98 22.73 -8.47
C THR A 73 4.02 23.51 -7.68
N LYS A 74 4.98 22.84 -7.05
CA LYS A 74 6.08 23.48 -6.33
C LYS A 74 7.01 24.26 -7.29
N GLU A 75 7.30 23.70 -8.45
CA GLU A 75 8.13 24.35 -9.46
C GLU A 75 7.48 25.62 -10.01
N ILE A 76 6.16 25.62 -10.18
CA ILE A 76 5.41 26.78 -10.67
C ILE A 76 5.39 27.92 -9.63
N LYS A 77 5.43 27.62 -8.34
CA LYS A 77 5.40 28.63 -7.27
C LYS A 77 6.73 29.33 -7.05
N ASP A 78 7.81 28.72 -7.47
CA ASP A 78 9.14 29.28 -7.37
C ASP A 78 9.47 30.11 -8.63
#